data_439ecd4f3600dbfeaa03841973e31c22
#
_entry.id   439ecd4f3600dbfeaa03841973e31c22
#
_cell.length_a   1.000
_cell.length_b   1.000
_cell.length_c   1.000
_cell.angle_alpha   90.00
_cell.angle_beta   90.00
_cell.angle_gamma   90.00
#
_symmetry.space_group_name_H-M   'P 1'
#
loop_
_entity.id
_entity.type
_entity.pdbx_description
1 polymer ?
#
loop_
_entity_poly.entity_id
_entity_poly.type
_entity_poly.pdbx_seq_one_letter_code
_entity_poly.pdbx_strand_id
1 'polypeptide(L)'
;GVGFAKTGGNYAASILAEKEAKELGYTQVLWLDAVERRYIEEVGAMNIFFVINDEIVTPQLTGTILPGITRMSVLELGKHWGLKVSARRISIDEVLTGLKDGSLTEVFGAGTAAVISPVGALSYKEEEYQVGNGETGPIASRFYEQLTGIQYGKEADPFDWVESI
;
A
#
# COMPACT_ATOMS: atom_id res chain seq x y z
N GLY A 1 -4.02 12.05 -17.23
CA GLY A 1 -2.82 12.26 -16.41
C GLY A 1 -1.71 11.28 -16.74
N VAL A 2 -0.60 11.41 -16.07
CA VAL A 2 0.61 10.58 -16.26
C VAL A 2 0.99 9.80 -15.00
N GLY A 3 0.05 9.53 -14.10
CA GLY A 3 0.27 8.85 -12.83
C GLY A 3 0.85 7.44 -12.99
N PHE A 4 0.53 6.74 -14.08
CA PHE A 4 1.09 5.43 -14.40
C PHE A 4 2.58 5.47 -14.78
N ALA A 5 3.16 6.65 -14.99
CA ALA A 5 4.55 6.84 -15.40
C ALA A 5 5.38 7.45 -14.27
N LYS A 6 6.62 6.94 -14.10
CA LYS A 6 7.55 7.43 -13.07
C LYS A 6 8.23 8.73 -13.51
N THR A 7 7.44 9.81 -13.64
CA THR A 7 7.93 11.13 -14.07
C THR A 7 8.19 12.04 -12.88
N GLY A 8 9.25 12.87 -12.94
CA GLY A 8 9.62 13.79 -11.86
C GLY A 8 8.51 14.80 -11.50
N GLY A 9 7.66 15.19 -12.46
CA GLY A 9 6.54 16.09 -12.21
C GLY A 9 5.51 15.56 -11.22
N ASN A 10 5.23 14.25 -11.21
CA ASN A 10 4.31 13.65 -10.26
C ASN A 10 4.83 13.80 -8.82
N TYR A 11 6.13 13.57 -8.62
CA TYR A 11 6.74 13.67 -7.29
C TYR A 11 6.92 15.11 -6.83
N ALA A 12 7.23 16.03 -7.74
CA ALA A 12 7.32 17.46 -7.42
C ALA A 12 5.97 18.02 -6.94
N ALA A 13 4.86 17.57 -7.52
CA ALA A 13 3.52 17.98 -7.12
C ALA A 13 3.11 17.50 -5.72
N SER A 14 3.69 16.41 -5.20
CA SER A 14 3.37 15.86 -3.88
C SER A 14 4.05 16.61 -2.71
N ILE A 15 5.12 17.36 -2.96
CA ILE A 15 5.99 17.95 -1.92
C ILE A 15 5.23 18.85 -0.94
N LEU A 16 4.28 19.65 -1.43
CA LEU A 16 3.52 20.55 -0.55
C LEU A 16 2.66 19.77 0.44
N ALA A 17 1.87 18.82 -0.06
CA ALA A 17 1.01 18.00 0.79
C ALA A 17 1.81 17.13 1.78
N GLU A 18 2.96 16.60 1.36
CA GLU A 18 3.87 15.86 2.24
C GLU A 18 4.45 16.75 3.35
N LYS A 19 4.78 18.01 3.05
CA LYS A 19 5.25 18.96 4.03
C LYS A 19 4.15 19.28 5.05
N GLU A 20 2.93 19.57 4.60
CA GLU A 20 1.78 19.82 5.47
C GLU A 20 1.47 18.60 6.36
N ALA A 21 1.49 17.39 5.82
CA ALA A 21 1.32 16.17 6.59
C ALA A 21 2.38 16.01 7.69
N LYS A 22 3.64 16.30 7.39
CA LYS A 22 4.74 16.26 8.38
C LYS A 22 4.58 17.30 9.49
N GLU A 23 4.11 18.50 9.17
CA GLU A 23 3.83 19.55 10.18
C GLU A 23 2.71 19.12 11.14
N LEU A 24 1.80 18.24 10.68
CA LEU A 24 0.74 17.63 11.49
C LEU A 24 1.17 16.33 12.19
N GLY A 25 2.43 15.90 12.04
CA GLY A 25 2.97 14.70 12.67
C GLY A 25 2.80 13.40 11.87
N TYR A 26 2.29 13.46 10.64
CA TYR A 26 2.14 12.30 9.76
C TYR A 26 3.36 12.08 8.88
N THR A 27 3.65 10.82 8.55
CA THR A 27 4.82 10.44 7.72
C THR A 27 4.53 10.46 6.24
N GLN A 28 3.29 10.18 5.83
CA GLN A 28 2.91 10.01 4.42
C GLN A 28 1.51 10.58 4.17
N VAL A 29 1.22 10.85 2.90
CA VAL A 29 -0.10 11.28 2.42
C VAL A 29 -0.80 10.10 1.75
N LEU A 30 -2.06 9.85 2.12
CA LEU A 30 -2.94 8.93 1.40
C LEU A 30 -3.62 9.67 0.25
N TRP A 31 -3.29 9.27 -0.98
CA TRP A 31 -3.82 9.90 -2.18
C TRP A 31 -5.18 9.35 -2.55
N LEU A 32 -6.10 10.26 -2.86
CA LEU A 32 -7.41 9.94 -3.42
C LEU A 32 -7.46 10.39 -4.89
N ASP A 33 -8.35 9.78 -5.65
CA ASP A 33 -8.60 10.13 -7.04
C ASP A 33 -8.95 11.62 -7.20
N ALA A 34 -8.45 12.23 -8.26
CA ALA A 34 -8.58 13.67 -8.46
C ALA A 34 -9.99 14.13 -8.86
N VAL A 35 -10.85 13.21 -9.33
CA VAL A 35 -12.19 13.51 -9.86
C VAL A 35 -13.24 13.47 -8.75
N GLU A 36 -13.37 12.32 -8.10
CA GLU A 36 -14.40 12.09 -7.08
C GLU A 36 -13.87 12.37 -5.67
N ARG A 37 -12.53 12.38 -5.49
CA ARG A 37 -11.84 12.50 -4.19
C ARG A 37 -12.34 11.49 -3.17
N ARG A 38 -12.61 10.31 -3.64
CA ARG A 38 -13.26 9.25 -2.89
C ARG A 38 -12.50 7.94 -2.93
N TYR A 39 -11.90 7.60 -4.08
CA TYR A 39 -11.23 6.33 -4.26
C TYR A 39 -9.73 6.45 -3.97
N ILE A 40 -9.23 5.51 -3.21
CA ILE A 40 -7.83 5.47 -2.82
C ILE A 40 -6.97 5.06 -4.01
N GLU A 41 -5.82 5.69 -4.15
CA GLU A 41 -4.86 5.42 -5.21
C GLU A 41 -3.53 4.91 -4.66
N GLU A 42 -2.81 5.71 -3.88
CA GLU A 42 -1.46 5.42 -3.39
C GLU A 42 -1.23 6.03 -2.00
N VAL A 43 -0.15 5.63 -1.32
CA VAL A 43 0.32 6.26 -0.09
C VAL A 43 1.75 6.77 -0.28
N GLY A 44 1.95 8.09 -0.16
CA GLY A 44 3.23 8.72 -0.48
C GLY A 44 3.66 8.40 -1.92
N ALA A 45 4.79 7.72 -2.07
CA ALA A 45 5.33 7.23 -3.35
C ALA A 45 5.23 5.69 -3.48
N MET A 46 4.29 5.05 -2.77
CA MET A 46 4.11 3.60 -2.72
C MET A 46 2.69 3.20 -3.12
N ASN A 47 2.56 2.02 -3.71
CA ASN A 47 1.26 1.37 -3.83
C ASN A 47 0.75 0.99 -2.42
N ILE A 48 -0.56 0.94 -2.23
CA ILE A 48 -1.16 0.66 -0.93
C ILE A 48 -1.99 -0.62 -0.95
N PHE A 49 -2.01 -1.32 0.17
CA PHE A 49 -2.75 -2.55 0.42
C PHE A 49 -3.52 -2.46 1.72
N PHE A 50 -4.65 -3.15 1.75
CA PHE A 50 -5.55 -3.26 2.89
C PHE A 50 -5.89 -4.73 3.12
N VAL A 51 -5.96 -5.16 4.37
CA VAL A 51 -6.49 -6.48 4.73
C VAL A 51 -7.89 -6.26 5.31
N ILE A 52 -8.91 -6.64 4.54
CA ILE A 52 -10.33 -6.44 4.86
C ILE A 52 -11.04 -7.78 4.76
N ASN A 53 -11.67 -8.25 5.85
CA ASN A 53 -12.37 -9.55 5.90
C ASN A 53 -11.50 -10.70 5.36
N ASP A 54 -10.24 -10.77 5.80
CA ASP A 54 -9.22 -11.75 5.36
C ASP A 54 -8.90 -11.71 3.86
N GLU A 55 -9.26 -10.64 3.17
CA GLU A 55 -8.91 -10.38 1.78
C GLU A 55 -7.85 -9.26 1.70
N ILE A 56 -6.79 -9.50 0.92
CA ILE A 56 -5.78 -8.50 0.61
C ILE A 56 -6.26 -7.70 -0.60
N VAL A 57 -6.56 -6.43 -0.40
CA VAL A 57 -7.11 -5.54 -1.42
C VAL A 57 -6.11 -4.43 -1.76
N THR A 58 -5.91 -4.17 -3.03
CA THR A 58 -5.14 -3.01 -3.52
C THR A 58 -5.94 -2.26 -4.57
N PRO A 59 -5.76 -0.93 -4.71
CA PRO A 59 -6.38 -0.19 -5.80
C PRO A 59 -6.06 -0.78 -7.17
N GLN A 60 -7.09 -0.89 -8.03
CA GLN A 60 -6.90 -1.30 -9.42
C GLN A 60 -6.16 -0.22 -10.20
N LEU A 61 -5.36 -0.62 -11.17
CA LEU A 61 -4.64 0.30 -12.05
C LEU A 61 -5.62 0.98 -13.02
N THR A 62 -5.84 2.26 -12.82
CA THR A 62 -6.77 3.09 -13.61
C THR A 62 -6.08 4.03 -14.60
N GLY A 63 -4.74 3.98 -14.68
CA GLY A 63 -3.92 4.89 -15.48
C GLY A 63 -3.40 6.10 -14.67
N THR A 64 -3.78 6.23 -13.40
CA THR A 64 -3.30 7.25 -12.45
C THR A 64 -2.35 6.70 -11.40
N ILE A 65 -2.24 5.37 -11.30
CA ILE A 65 -1.45 4.64 -10.31
C ILE A 65 -0.25 3.98 -10.99
N LEU A 66 0.93 4.11 -10.41
CA LEU A 66 2.13 3.44 -10.90
C LEU A 66 2.00 1.91 -10.72
N PRO A 67 2.18 1.10 -11.80
CA PRO A 67 2.21 -0.36 -11.69
C PRO A 67 3.55 -0.81 -11.08
N GLY A 68 3.65 -0.73 -9.75
CA GLY A 68 4.89 -1.03 -9.02
C GLY A 68 5.27 -2.52 -9.10
N ILE A 69 6.57 -2.80 -9.24
CA ILE A 69 7.10 -4.18 -9.24
C ILE A 69 6.80 -4.85 -7.89
N THR A 70 7.10 -4.18 -6.78
CA THR A 70 6.78 -4.71 -5.44
C THR A 70 5.28 -5.00 -5.29
N ARG A 71 4.40 -4.15 -5.85
CA ARG A 71 2.96 -4.42 -5.88
C ARG A 71 2.63 -5.73 -6.60
N MET A 72 3.23 -5.97 -7.77
CA MET A 72 3.02 -7.21 -8.50
C MET A 72 3.52 -8.42 -7.69
N SER A 73 4.69 -8.30 -7.08
CA SER A 73 5.25 -9.36 -6.23
C SER A 73 4.35 -9.71 -5.04
N VAL A 74 3.77 -8.71 -4.36
CA VAL A 74 2.80 -8.92 -3.27
C VAL A 74 1.56 -9.67 -3.78
N LEU A 75 1.01 -9.29 -4.93
CA LEU A 75 -0.15 -9.96 -5.52
C LEU A 75 0.14 -11.42 -5.89
N GLU A 76 1.30 -11.70 -6.45
CA GLU A 76 1.70 -13.06 -6.85
C GLU A 76 2.02 -13.94 -5.65
N LEU A 77 2.78 -13.45 -4.67
CA LEU A 77 3.05 -14.16 -3.41
C LEU A 77 1.75 -14.46 -2.65
N GLY A 78 0.85 -13.48 -2.54
CA GLY A 78 -0.43 -13.68 -1.86
C GLY A 78 -1.24 -14.81 -2.50
N LYS A 79 -1.31 -14.85 -3.84
CA LYS A 79 -1.96 -15.96 -4.58
C LYS A 79 -1.24 -17.28 -4.37
N HIS A 80 0.09 -17.28 -4.43
CA HIS A 80 0.91 -18.48 -4.19
C HIS A 80 0.68 -19.08 -2.80
N TRP A 81 0.43 -18.24 -1.81
CA TRP A 81 0.08 -18.68 -0.45
C TRP A 81 -1.39 -19.08 -0.29
N GLY A 82 -2.19 -19.01 -1.35
CA GLY A 82 -3.63 -19.34 -1.30
C GLY A 82 -4.47 -18.28 -0.58
N LEU A 83 -3.95 -17.05 -0.39
CA LEU A 83 -4.70 -15.96 0.19
C LEU A 83 -5.68 -15.35 -0.82
N LYS A 84 -6.77 -14.80 -0.34
CA LYS A 84 -7.66 -14.01 -1.18
C LYS A 84 -6.99 -12.68 -1.49
N VAL A 85 -6.80 -12.40 -2.77
CA VAL A 85 -6.12 -11.18 -3.23
C VAL A 85 -6.92 -10.57 -4.37
N SER A 86 -7.22 -9.28 -4.28
CA SER A 86 -7.92 -8.55 -5.34
C SER A 86 -7.33 -7.17 -5.63
N ALA A 87 -7.49 -6.75 -6.88
CA ALA A 87 -7.23 -5.39 -7.31
C ALA A 87 -8.56 -4.78 -7.76
N ARG A 88 -9.12 -3.87 -6.98
CA ARG A 88 -10.42 -3.25 -7.22
C ARG A 88 -10.45 -1.80 -6.77
N ARG A 89 -11.49 -1.06 -7.13
CA ARG A 89 -11.71 0.26 -6.52
C ARG A 89 -12.02 0.07 -5.03
N ILE A 90 -11.45 0.93 -4.20
CA ILE A 90 -11.69 0.98 -2.77
C ILE A 90 -11.91 2.44 -2.37
N SER A 91 -13.02 2.73 -1.69
CA SER A 91 -13.32 4.09 -1.26
C SER A 91 -12.75 4.37 0.13
N ILE A 92 -12.49 5.65 0.41
CA ILE A 92 -12.13 6.07 1.76
C ILE A 92 -13.23 5.73 2.77
N ASP A 93 -14.50 5.83 2.38
CA ASP A 93 -15.64 5.48 3.24
C ASP A 93 -15.62 3.99 3.64
N GLU A 94 -15.27 3.08 2.70
CA GLU A 94 -15.11 1.66 2.98
C GLU A 94 -13.97 1.41 3.97
N VAL A 95 -12.83 2.06 3.79
CA VAL A 95 -11.69 1.94 4.69
C VAL A 95 -12.05 2.44 6.09
N LEU A 96 -12.66 3.62 6.21
CA LEU A 96 -13.05 4.17 7.50
C LEU A 96 -14.10 3.31 8.21
N THR A 97 -15.04 2.73 7.45
CA THR A 97 -16.03 1.78 7.99
C THR A 97 -15.33 0.54 8.52
N GLY A 98 -14.43 -0.06 7.73
CA GLY A 98 -13.69 -1.25 8.14
C GLY A 98 -12.78 -1.03 9.35
N LEU A 99 -12.22 0.18 9.51
CA LEU A 99 -11.48 0.54 10.73
C LEU A 99 -12.39 0.64 11.96
N LYS A 100 -13.60 1.19 11.79
CA LYS A 100 -14.57 1.34 12.89
C LYS A 100 -15.19 0.03 13.34
N ASP A 101 -15.50 -0.86 12.42
CA ASP A 101 -16.14 -2.15 12.71
C ASP A 101 -15.16 -3.30 12.92
N GLY A 102 -13.85 -3.06 12.72
CA GLY A 102 -12.78 -4.03 12.90
C GLY A 102 -12.61 -5.03 11.76
N SER A 103 -13.33 -4.87 10.66
CA SER A 103 -13.18 -5.73 9.47
C SER A 103 -11.90 -5.42 8.68
N LEU A 104 -11.33 -4.21 8.82
CA LEU A 104 -10.03 -3.84 8.29
C LEU A 104 -8.98 -3.99 9.40
N THR A 105 -8.05 -4.91 9.21
CA THR A 105 -7.07 -5.30 10.24
C THR A 105 -5.66 -4.80 9.98
N GLU A 106 -5.26 -4.64 8.71
CA GLU A 106 -3.93 -4.16 8.34
C GLU A 106 -3.99 -3.20 7.16
N VAL A 107 -3.07 -2.24 7.14
CA VAL A 107 -2.78 -1.37 6.00
C VAL A 107 -1.28 -1.30 5.82
N PHE A 108 -0.79 -1.41 4.59
CA PHE A 108 0.63 -1.24 4.31
C PHE A 108 0.89 -0.68 2.90
N GLY A 109 1.94 0.10 2.78
CA GLY A 109 2.51 0.54 1.51
C GLY A 109 3.48 -0.51 0.96
N ALA A 110 3.61 -0.59 -0.37
CA ALA A 110 4.59 -1.42 -1.06
C ALA A 110 5.37 -0.61 -2.10
N GLY A 111 6.69 -0.65 -2.02
CA GLY A 111 7.57 0.10 -2.93
C GLY A 111 9.02 -0.36 -2.82
N THR A 112 9.86 0.00 -3.79
CA THR A 112 11.24 -0.49 -3.91
C THR A 112 12.10 -0.20 -2.68
N ALA A 113 12.01 1.01 -2.12
CA ALA A 113 12.91 1.43 -1.03
C ALA A 113 12.51 0.81 0.33
N ALA A 114 11.22 0.79 0.64
CA ALA A 114 10.71 0.30 1.91
C ALA A 114 10.35 -1.20 1.86
N VAL A 115 10.26 -1.78 0.68
CA VAL A 115 9.67 -3.10 0.39
C VAL A 115 8.23 -3.15 0.86
N ILE A 116 7.98 -3.27 2.16
CA ILE A 116 6.68 -3.15 2.82
C ILE A 116 6.81 -2.12 3.94
N SER A 117 5.85 -1.19 4.01
CA SER A 117 5.77 -0.14 5.03
C SER A 117 4.42 -0.20 5.72
N PRO A 118 4.33 -0.71 6.96
CA PRO A 118 3.07 -0.79 7.68
C PRO A 118 2.54 0.60 8.03
N VAL A 119 1.21 0.73 8.10
CA VAL A 119 0.50 1.94 8.48
C VAL A 119 -0.23 1.67 9.80
N GLY A 120 0.16 2.36 10.87
CA GLY A 120 -0.42 2.20 12.20
C GLY A 120 -1.65 3.07 12.47
N ALA A 121 -1.79 4.18 11.73
CA ALA A 121 -2.94 5.07 11.83
C ALA A 121 -3.20 5.82 10.53
N LEU A 122 -4.44 6.22 10.31
CA LEU A 122 -4.87 7.10 9.22
C LEU A 122 -5.58 8.31 9.80
N SER A 123 -5.33 9.49 9.23
CA SER A 123 -6.09 10.70 9.53
C SER A 123 -6.94 11.11 8.33
N TYR A 124 -8.20 11.43 8.59
CA TYR A 124 -9.12 11.93 7.57
C TYR A 124 -10.11 12.93 8.18
N LYS A 125 -10.18 14.14 7.63
CA LYS A 125 -11.05 15.23 8.14
C LYS A 125 -10.87 15.50 9.63
N GLU A 126 -9.62 15.62 10.05
CA GLU A 126 -9.22 15.92 11.45
C GLU A 126 -9.54 14.80 12.46
N GLU A 127 -10.05 13.66 12.01
CA GLU A 127 -10.22 12.46 12.83
C GLU A 127 -9.08 11.47 12.57
N GLU A 128 -8.56 10.86 13.63
CA GLU A 128 -7.56 9.81 13.56
C GLU A 128 -8.20 8.44 13.77
N TYR A 129 -7.78 7.49 12.94
CA TYR A 129 -8.26 6.11 12.94
C TYR A 129 -7.07 5.18 13.11
N GLN A 130 -7.04 4.44 14.20
CA GLN A 130 -6.02 3.43 14.43
C GLN A 130 -6.24 2.22 13.53
N VAL A 131 -5.16 1.67 12.97
CA VAL A 131 -5.16 0.43 12.20
C VAL A 131 -4.75 -0.72 13.13
N GLY A 132 -5.62 -1.71 13.31
CA GLY A 132 -5.34 -2.82 14.22
C GLY A 132 -5.00 -2.34 15.63
N ASN A 133 -3.84 -2.75 16.13
CA ASN A 133 -3.28 -2.29 17.43
C ASN A 133 -2.24 -1.15 17.28
N GLY A 134 -2.07 -0.61 16.07
CA GLY A 134 -1.06 0.41 15.75
C GLY A 134 0.32 -0.17 15.40
N GLU A 135 0.51 -1.48 15.51
CA GLU A 135 1.77 -2.16 15.21
C GLU A 135 1.75 -2.81 13.81
N THR A 136 2.89 -3.35 13.39
CA THR A 136 2.98 -4.11 12.15
C THR A 136 2.18 -5.39 12.24
N GLY A 137 1.22 -5.57 11.34
CA GLY A 137 0.40 -6.77 11.31
C GLY A 137 1.13 -7.99 10.73
N PRO A 138 0.61 -9.20 10.98
CA PRO A 138 1.23 -10.46 10.57
C PRO A 138 1.33 -10.63 9.04
N ILE A 139 0.37 -10.11 8.28
CA ILE A 139 0.39 -10.20 6.81
C ILE A 139 1.49 -9.30 6.24
N ALA A 140 1.57 -8.05 6.70
CA ALA A 140 2.63 -7.13 6.29
C ALA A 140 4.02 -7.66 6.65
N SER A 141 4.21 -8.20 7.86
CA SER A 141 5.46 -8.83 8.29
C SER A 141 5.85 -9.99 7.39
N ARG A 142 4.90 -10.89 7.10
CA ARG A 142 5.15 -12.06 6.25
C ARG A 142 5.58 -11.66 4.83
N PHE A 143 4.95 -10.64 4.23
CA PHE A 143 5.37 -10.13 2.93
C PHE A 143 6.77 -9.52 2.98
N TYR A 144 7.06 -8.74 4.01
CA TYR A 144 8.37 -8.13 4.17
C TYR A 144 9.48 -9.19 4.28
N GLU A 145 9.31 -10.17 5.15
CA GLU A 145 10.28 -11.24 5.38
C GLU A 145 10.51 -12.07 4.13
N GLN A 146 9.43 -12.48 3.45
CA GLN A 146 9.55 -13.30 2.24
C GLN A 146 10.20 -12.52 1.09
N LEU A 147 9.75 -11.29 0.80
CA LEU A 147 10.31 -10.50 -0.28
C LEU A 147 11.79 -10.16 -0.05
N THR A 148 12.14 -9.73 1.16
CA THR A 148 13.54 -9.46 1.50
C THR A 148 14.35 -10.75 1.53
N GLY A 149 13.78 -11.85 2.02
CA GLY A 149 14.41 -13.17 2.02
C GLY A 149 14.77 -13.64 0.61
N ILE A 150 13.85 -13.53 -0.34
CA ILE A 150 14.12 -13.82 -1.77
C ILE A 150 15.21 -12.90 -2.32
N GLN A 151 15.07 -11.58 -2.11
CA GLN A 151 16.03 -10.58 -2.63
C GLN A 151 17.48 -10.81 -2.13
N TYR A 152 17.64 -11.31 -0.91
CA TYR A 152 18.94 -11.61 -0.32
C TYR A 152 19.37 -13.08 -0.42
N GLY A 153 18.63 -13.90 -1.16
CA GLY A 153 18.92 -15.33 -1.35
C GLY A 153 18.80 -16.17 -0.07
N LYS A 154 18.01 -15.73 0.91
CA LYS A 154 17.77 -16.43 2.18
C LYS A 154 16.53 -17.32 2.14
N GLU A 155 15.60 -17.00 1.26
CA GLU A 155 14.36 -17.73 1.06
C GLU A 155 14.27 -18.25 -0.38
N ALA A 156 13.53 -19.32 -0.58
CA ALA A 156 13.28 -19.89 -1.90
C ALA A 156 12.55 -18.88 -2.80
N ASP A 157 12.98 -18.78 -4.04
CA ASP A 157 12.36 -17.97 -5.08
C ASP A 157 11.49 -18.86 -6.00
N PRO A 158 10.19 -18.98 -5.74
CA PRO A 158 9.30 -19.83 -6.53
C PRO A 158 8.93 -19.25 -7.90
N PHE A 159 9.43 -18.05 -8.22
CA PHE A 159 9.05 -17.30 -9.42
C PHE A 159 10.22 -17.01 -10.35
N ASP A 160 11.43 -17.43 -9.99
CA ASP A 160 12.67 -17.11 -10.71
C ASP A 160 12.87 -15.59 -10.91
N TRP A 161 12.60 -14.78 -9.85
CA TRP A 161 12.78 -13.34 -9.89
C TRP A 161 14.24 -12.89 -9.73
N VAL A 162 15.06 -13.76 -9.13
CA VAL A 162 16.47 -13.46 -8.85
C VAL A 162 17.36 -14.14 -9.90
N GLU A 163 18.11 -13.34 -10.64
CA GLU A 163 19.15 -13.82 -11.53
C GLU A 163 20.51 -13.83 -10.85
N SER A 164 21.23 -14.95 -10.91
CA SER A 164 22.61 -15.04 -10.44
C SER A 164 23.55 -14.48 -11.50
N ILE A 165 24.41 -13.54 -11.12
CA ILE A 165 25.43 -12.92 -11.99
C ILE A 165 26.73 -13.68 -11.84
#